data_434f7defb4fbd5767962195a73405171
#
_entry.id   434f7defb4fbd5767962195a73405171
#
_cell.length_a   1.000
_cell.length_b   1.000
_cell.length_c   1.000
_cell.angle_alpha   90.00
_cell.angle_beta   90.00
_cell.angle_gamma   90.00
#
_symmetry.space_group_name_H-M   'P 1'
#
loop_
_entity.id
_entity.type
_entity.pdbx_description
1 polymer ?
#
loop_
_entity_poly.entity_id
_entity_poly.type
_entity_poly.pdbx_seq_one_letter_code
_entity_poly.pdbx_strand_id
1 'polypeptide(L)'
;MTQTFPKDFWEQAQTNIEFIATSYISGDIPFTAVKMLLFDDHKLLLTKVPRGWDIPTGHKEEGESIVETVKRETLEETGVTAKNVIFIGYLKLTQVVQNEQNKKYPPLSAIGVFICRDFTVSDFNKPLHEATERCFQEIDRIGEIHHYWPPIMESIMRYAYSKL
;
A
#
# COMPACT_ATOMS: atom_id res chain seq x y z
N MET A 1 -0.98 18.14 17.83
CA MET A 1 -0.48 18.67 16.53
C MET A 1 -0.93 17.74 15.42
N THR A 2 -1.51 18.29 14.37
CA THR A 2 -1.89 17.50 13.19
C THR A 2 -0.62 17.15 12.43
N GLN A 3 -0.33 15.86 12.26
CA GLN A 3 0.84 15.44 11.50
C GLN A 3 0.63 15.80 10.03
N THR A 4 1.57 16.52 9.44
CA THR A 4 1.57 16.86 8.02
C THR A 4 2.45 15.89 7.24
N PHE A 5 1.98 15.45 6.08
CA PHE A 5 2.72 14.56 5.19
C PHE A 5 3.16 15.32 3.94
N PRO A 6 4.32 15.00 3.38
CA PRO A 6 4.69 15.49 2.05
C PRO A 6 3.62 15.10 1.02
N LYS A 7 3.48 15.91 -0.03
CA LYS A 7 2.67 15.55 -1.20
C LYS A 7 3.58 14.97 -2.27
N ASP A 8 2.99 14.22 -3.18
CA ASP A 8 3.68 13.68 -4.33
C ASP A 8 2.88 13.92 -5.60
N PHE A 9 3.53 13.79 -6.75
CA PHE A 9 2.90 13.90 -8.06
C PHE A 9 3.37 12.77 -8.96
N TRP A 10 2.43 11.98 -9.41
CA TRP A 10 2.70 10.90 -10.35
C TRP A 10 2.64 11.43 -11.78
N GLU A 11 3.80 11.73 -12.34
CA GLU A 11 3.95 12.36 -13.66
C GLU A 11 3.27 11.57 -14.78
N GLN A 12 3.49 10.24 -14.86
CA GLN A 12 2.93 9.42 -15.93
C GLN A 12 1.40 9.38 -15.89
N ALA A 13 0.81 9.42 -14.72
CA ALA A 13 -0.62 9.42 -14.50
C ALA A 13 -1.20 10.80 -14.29
N GLN A 14 -0.40 11.87 -14.34
CA GLN A 14 -0.83 13.26 -14.11
C GLN A 14 -1.75 13.37 -12.89
N THR A 15 -1.32 12.83 -11.76
CA THR A 15 -2.15 12.65 -10.57
C THR A 15 -1.43 13.16 -9.32
N ASN A 16 -2.09 14.06 -8.60
CA ASN A 16 -1.65 14.50 -7.27
C ASN A 16 -1.91 13.40 -6.24
N ILE A 17 -0.98 13.22 -5.32
CA ILE A 17 -1.03 12.24 -4.24
C ILE A 17 -0.88 12.93 -2.90
N GLU A 18 -1.84 12.72 -2.01
CA GLU A 18 -1.85 13.21 -0.62
C GLU A 18 -2.20 12.07 0.32
N PHE A 19 -1.52 11.96 1.46
CA PHE A 19 -1.91 11.01 2.50
C PHE A 19 -2.82 11.66 3.53
N ILE A 20 -3.96 11.04 3.76
CA ILE A 20 -4.95 11.44 4.77
C ILE A 20 -4.92 10.41 5.89
N ALA A 21 -4.33 10.78 7.03
CA ALA A 21 -4.31 9.94 8.22
C ALA A 21 -5.68 9.93 8.90
N THR A 22 -6.30 8.77 9.01
CA THR A 22 -7.62 8.56 9.66
C THR A 22 -7.81 7.09 10.00
N SER A 23 -8.57 6.81 11.03
CA SER A 23 -9.02 5.45 11.37
C SER A 23 -10.40 5.12 10.78
N TYR A 24 -11.03 6.07 10.11
CA TYR A 24 -12.38 5.94 9.56
C TYR A 24 -12.33 5.76 8.04
N ILE A 25 -13.02 4.73 7.55
CA ILE A 25 -13.19 4.44 6.13
C ILE A 25 -14.45 5.16 5.66
N SER A 26 -14.29 6.31 4.99
CA SER A 26 -15.39 7.07 4.42
C SER A 26 -15.89 6.44 3.11
N GLY A 27 -17.20 6.54 2.85
CA GLY A 27 -17.80 6.21 1.56
C GLY A 27 -17.75 7.35 0.52
N ASP A 28 -17.21 8.52 0.89
CA ASP A 28 -17.27 9.73 0.05
C ASP A 28 -16.28 9.69 -1.13
N ILE A 29 -15.22 8.89 -1.01
CA ILE A 29 -14.21 8.71 -2.05
C ILE A 29 -14.13 7.22 -2.41
N PRO A 30 -14.20 6.85 -3.70
CA PRO A 30 -14.10 5.46 -4.11
C PRO A 30 -12.68 4.92 -3.86
N PHE A 31 -12.60 3.84 -3.08
CA PHE A 31 -11.35 3.08 -2.91
C PHE A 31 -11.16 2.14 -4.10
N THR A 32 -10.06 2.27 -4.81
CA THR A 32 -9.72 1.46 -5.99
C THR A 32 -8.63 0.43 -5.73
N ALA A 33 -7.85 0.63 -4.68
CA ALA A 33 -6.75 -0.25 -4.32
C ALA A 33 -6.41 -0.15 -2.83
N VAL A 34 -5.50 -0.99 -2.39
CA VAL A 34 -4.99 -1.06 -1.02
C VAL A 34 -3.48 -1.25 -0.99
N LYS A 35 -2.84 -0.81 0.10
CA LYS A 35 -1.46 -1.10 0.45
C LYS A 35 -1.39 -1.71 1.84
N MET A 36 -0.52 -2.72 2.01
CA MET A 36 -0.29 -3.36 3.31
C MET A 36 1.14 -3.17 3.78
N LEU A 37 1.32 -2.53 4.94
CA LEU A 37 2.60 -2.49 5.64
C LEU A 37 2.62 -3.59 6.71
N LEU A 38 3.32 -4.68 6.42
CA LEU A 38 3.50 -5.82 7.32
C LEU A 38 4.82 -5.66 8.06
N PHE A 39 4.74 -5.50 9.37
CA PHE A 39 5.92 -5.32 10.22
C PHE A 39 6.25 -6.58 11.02
N ASP A 40 7.49 -7.02 10.93
CA ASP A 40 8.12 -7.99 11.81
C ASP A 40 9.26 -7.29 12.56
N ASP A 41 8.98 -6.89 13.79
CA ASP A 41 9.84 -6.02 14.58
C ASP A 41 10.22 -4.72 13.83
N HIS A 42 11.50 -4.49 13.53
CA HIS A 42 12.01 -3.33 12.79
C HIS A 42 12.11 -3.56 11.27
N LYS A 43 11.43 -4.58 10.76
CA LYS A 43 11.47 -4.94 9.33
C LYS A 43 10.10 -4.83 8.70
N LEU A 44 10.09 -4.42 7.44
CA LEU A 44 8.90 -4.35 6.59
C LEU A 44 8.98 -5.43 5.52
N LEU A 45 7.87 -6.14 5.31
CA LEU A 45 7.76 -7.10 4.22
C LEU A 45 7.65 -6.39 2.88
N LEU A 46 8.52 -6.76 1.96
CA LEU A 46 8.48 -6.35 0.55
C LEU A 46 8.31 -7.56 -0.35
N THR A 47 7.70 -7.34 -1.51
CA THR A 47 7.58 -8.32 -2.59
C THR A 47 8.26 -7.82 -3.85
N LYS A 48 8.82 -8.75 -4.61
CA LYS A 48 9.42 -8.44 -5.91
C LYS A 48 8.41 -8.71 -7.02
N VAL A 49 7.99 -7.66 -7.66
CA VAL A 49 7.07 -7.65 -8.80
C VAL A 49 7.80 -7.15 -10.06
N PRO A 50 7.22 -7.19 -11.27
CA PRO A 50 7.93 -6.81 -12.50
C PRO A 50 8.61 -5.44 -12.47
N ARG A 51 8.03 -4.45 -11.75
CA ARG A 51 8.61 -3.11 -11.57
C ARG A 51 9.74 -3.04 -10.54
N GLY A 52 9.99 -4.10 -9.77
CA GLY A 52 11.01 -4.15 -8.71
C GLY A 52 10.42 -4.49 -7.33
N TRP A 53 11.15 -4.21 -6.27
CA TRP A 53 10.68 -4.40 -4.91
C TRP A 53 9.62 -3.35 -4.53
N ASP A 54 8.51 -3.79 -3.98
CA ASP A 54 7.38 -2.94 -3.60
C ASP A 54 6.70 -3.44 -2.31
N ILE A 55 5.92 -2.58 -1.68
CA ILE A 55 4.97 -2.94 -0.62
C ILE A 55 3.80 -3.69 -1.26
N PRO A 56 3.28 -4.76 -0.64
CA PRO A 56 2.10 -5.47 -1.14
C PRO A 56 0.95 -4.50 -1.43
N THR A 57 0.49 -4.49 -2.67
CA THR A 57 -0.47 -3.52 -3.20
C THR A 57 -1.35 -4.19 -4.23
N GLY A 58 -2.65 -4.05 -4.11
CA GLY A 58 -3.55 -4.64 -5.09
C GLY A 58 -4.86 -3.89 -5.27
N HIS A 59 -5.54 -4.21 -6.36
CA HIS A 59 -6.80 -3.58 -6.74
C HIS A 59 -7.99 -4.23 -6.06
N LYS A 60 -8.95 -3.39 -5.69
CA LYS A 60 -10.24 -3.84 -5.17
C LYS A 60 -11.05 -4.50 -6.30
N GLU A 61 -11.59 -5.69 -6.00
CA GLU A 61 -12.54 -6.37 -6.89
C GLU A 61 -13.97 -5.94 -6.58
N GLU A 62 -14.86 -6.21 -7.55
CA GLU A 62 -16.28 -5.91 -7.38
C GLU A 62 -16.87 -6.73 -6.22
N GLY A 63 -17.63 -6.06 -5.36
CA GLY A 63 -18.25 -6.69 -4.18
C GLY A 63 -17.35 -6.80 -2.95
N GLU A 64 -16.04 -6.59 -3.06
CA GLU A 64 -15.14 -6.61 -1.90
C GLU A 64 -15.23 -5.33 -1.07
N SER A 65 -15.08 -5.47 0.24
CA SER A 65 -14.64 -4.38 1.10
C SER A 65 -13.12 -4.19 0.99
N ILE A 66 -12.58 -3.01 1.32
CA ILE A 66 -11.14 -2.80 1.30
C ILE A 66 -10.37 -3.65 2.33
N VAL A 67 -11.04 -4.11 3.39
CA VAL A 67 -10.45 -5.05 4.36
C VAL A 67 -10.32 -6.44 3.76
N GLU A 68 -11.30 -6.91 2.99
CA GLU A 68 -11.21 -8.16 2.24
C GLU A 68 -10.14 -8.07 1.16
N THR A 69 -10.12 -6.99 0.41
CA THR A 69 -9.10 -6.72 -0.62
C THR A 69 -7.69 -6.81 -0.04
N VAL A 70 -7.41 -6.10 1.05
CA VAL A 70 -6.05 -6.07 1.61
C VAL A 70 -5.59 -7.43 2.15
N LYS A 71 -6.49 -8.22 2.70
CA LYS A 71 -6.18 -9.60 3.15
C LYS A 71 -5.93 -10.54 1.97
N ARG A 72 -6.76 -10.48 0.94
CA ARG A 72 -6.62 -11.28 -0.28
C ARG A 72 -5.31 -10.94 -0.99
N GLU A 73 -5.06 -9.69 -1.30
CA GLU A 73 -3.85 -9.24 -2.00
C GLU A 73 -2.57 -9.58 -1.22
N THR A 74 -2.59 -9.40 0.11
CA THR A 74 -1.46 -9.79 0.95
C THR A 74 -1.15 -11.28 0.84
N LEU A 75 -2.18 -12.12 0.91
CA LEU A 75 -2.00 -13.57 0.76
C LEU A 75 -1.48 -13.92 -0.63
N GLU A 76 -2.07 -13.36 -1.67
CA GLU A 76 -1.74 -13.64 -3.07
C GLU A 76 -0.32 -13.20 -3.45
N GLU A 77 0.10 -12.01 -3.03
CA GLU A 77 1.43 -11.49 -3.36
C GLU A 77 2.54 -12.03 -2.44
N THR A 78 2.23 -12.43 -1.22
CA THR A 78 3.27 -12.71 -0.23
C THR A 78 3.21 -14.09 0.39
N GLY A 79 2.08 -14.81 0.26
CA GLY A 79 1.83 -16.05 1.02
C GLY A 79 1.64 -15.80 2.52
N VAL A 80 1.36 -14.55 2.93
CA VAL A 80 1.14 -14.17 4.32
C VAL A 80 -0.35 -14.06 4.60
N THR A 81 -0.80 -14.73 5.66
CA THR A 81 -2.15 -14.57 6.19
C THR A 81 -2.15 -13.50 7.28
N ALA A 82 -2.63 -12.32 6.97
CA ALA A 82 -2.79 -11.21 7.91
C ALA A 82 -4.04 -11.42 8.77
N LYS A 83 -3.89 -11.36 10.09
CA LYS A 83 -4.99 -11.58 11.05
C LYS A 83 -5.65 -10.27 11.45
N ASN A 84 -4.95 -9.44 12.20
CA ASN A 84 -5.43 -8.16 12.71
C ASN A 84 -4.89 -7.02 11.83
N VAL A 85 -5.67 -6.62 10.84
CA VAL A 85 -5.32 -5.48 9.95
C VAL A 85 -5.91 -4.19 10.52
N ILE A 86 -5.11 -3.13 10.56
CA ILE A 86 -5.50 -1.82 11.07
C ILE A 86 -5.43 -0.81 9.93
N PHE A 87 -6.55 -0.16 9.64
CA PHE A 87 -6.61 0.95 8.70
C PHE A 87 -6.02 2.21 9.34
N ILE A 88 -5.04 2.84 8.68
CA ILE A 88 -4.36 4.03 9.22
C ILE A 88 -4.58 5.29 8.38
N GLY A 89 -5.24 5.16 7.25
CA GLY A 89 -5.50 6.27 6.34
C GLY A 89 -5.51 5.81 4.88
N TYR A 90 -5.47 6.77 3.99
CA TYR A 90 -5.47 6.50 2.56
C TYR A 90 -4.66 7.52 1.77
N LEU A 91 -4.13 7.08 0.65
CA LEU A 91 -3.60 7.96 -0.39
C LEU A 91 -4.78 8.48 -1.21
N LYS A 92 -5.02 9.78 -1.16
CA LYS A 92 -5.98 10.47 -1.99
C LYS A 92 -5.33 10.79 -3.33
N LEU A 93 -5.93 10.30 -4.42
CA LEU A 93 -5.47 10.48 -5.78
C LEU A 93 -6.41 11.45 -6.49
N THR A 94 -5.86 12.57 -6.98
CA THR A 94 -6.62 13.58 -7.73
C THR A 94 -5.99 13.76 -9.11
N GLN A 95 -6.69 13.32 -10.16
CA GLN A 95 -6.24 13.51 -11.55
C GLN A 95 -6.28 14.99 -11.91
N VAL A 96 -5.17 15.51 -12.44
CA VAL A 96 -5.09 16.88 -12.97
C VAL A 96 -5.52 16.92 -14.41
N VAL A 97 -5.07 15.92 -15.19
CA VAL A 97 -5.43 15.73 -16.59
C VAL A 97 -5.70 14.25 -16.82
N GLN A 98 -6.79 13.92 -17.51
CA GLN A 98 -7.06 12.55 -17.91
C GLN A 98 -6.13 12.11 -19.06
N ASN A 99 -5.54 10.94 -18.93
CA ASN A 99 -4.65 10.35 -19.92
C ASN A 99 -4.81 8.82 -19.99
N GLU A 100 -4.03 8.14 -20.84
CA GLU A 100 -4.10 6.69 -21.02
C GLU A 100 -3.79 5.89 -19.74
N GLN A 101 -2.97 6.42 -18.85
CA GLN A 101 -2.60 5.74 -17.59
C GLN A 101 -3.70 5.80 -16.53
N ASN A 102 -4.43 6.91 -16.48
CA ASN A 102 -5.40 7.17 -15.42
C ASN A 102 -6.87 7.06 -15.84
N LYS A 103 -7.18 7.03 -17.15
CA LYS A 103 -8.56 7.08 -17.67
C LYS A 103 -9.50 5.98 -17.16
N LYS A 104 -8.93 4.83 -16.73
CA LYS A 104 -9.72 3.71 -16.19
C LYS A 104 -10.13 3.91 -14.72
N TYR A 105 -9.60 4.92 -14.05
CA TYR A 105 -9.90 5.22 -12.66
C TYR A 105 -10.76 6.47 -12.54
N PRO A 106 -11.56 6.60 -11.46
CA PRO A 106 -12.26 7.85 -11.16
C PRO A 106 -11.28 9.03 -11.04
N PRO A 107 -11.68 10.26 -11.44
CA PRO A 107 -10.84 11.46 -11.30
C PRO A 107 -10.40 11.74 -9.86
N LEU A 108 -11.20 11.33 -8.89
CA LEU A 108 -10.88 11.33 -7.48
C LEU A 108 -11.04 9.89 -6.97
N SER A 109 -9.99 9.33 -6.39
CA SER A 109 -9.99 7.98 -5.85
C SER A 109 -9.06 7.84 -4.65
N ALA A 110 -9.11 6.70 -3.98
CA ALA A 110 -8.30 6.42 -2.81
C ALA A 110 -7.63 5.05 -2.89
N ILE A 111 -6.42 4.98 -2.32
CA ILE A 111 -5.73 3.72 -2.00
C ILE A 111 -5.69 3.59 -0.48
N GLY A 112 -6.37 2.60 0.06
CA GLY A 112 -6.37 2.33 1.51
C GLY A 112 -5.01 1.87 2.00
N VAL A 113 -4.54 2.39 3.13
CA VAL A 113 -3.28 2.00 3.75
C VAL A 113 -3.56 1.29 5.06
N PHE A 114 -3.05 0.08 5.16
CA PHE A 114 -3.22 -0.80 6.32
C PHE A 114 -1.89 -1.20 6.92
N ILE A 115 -1.89 -1.51 8.21
CA ILE A 115 -0.76 -2.09 8.93
C ILE A 115 -1.15 -3.42 9.56
N CYS A 116 -0.18 -4.32 9.72
CA CYS A 116 -0.35 -5.58 10.42
C CYS A 116 0.96 -6.04 11.06
N ARG A 117 0.87 -6.59 12.29
CA ARG A 117 1.97 -7.30 13.00
C ARG A 117 1.60 -8.74 13.33
N ASP A 118 0.30 -9.05 13.35
CA ASP A 118 -0.21 -10.38 13.66
C ASP A 118 -0.52 -11.14 12.38
N PHE A 119 0.43 -11.94 11.95
CA PHE A 119 0.32 -12.70 10.72
C PHE A 119 1.03 -14.06 10.81
N THR A 120 0.68 -14.96 9.91
CA THR A 120 1.39 -16.22 9.71
C THR A 120 1.97 -16.27 8.32
N VAL A 121 3.20 -16.76 8.20
CA VAL A 121 3.92 -16.89 6.94
C VAL A 121 3.80 -18.33 6.46
N SER A 122 3.30 -18.56 5.26
CA SER A 122 3.32 -19.85 4.59
C SER A 122 4.52 -19.96 3.65
N ASP A 123 4.83 -21.20 3.23
CA ASP A 123 5.88 -21.43 2.25
C ASP A 123 5.57 -20.69 0.93
N PHE A 124 6.53 -19.92 0.46
CA PHE A 124 6.45 -19.18 -0.81
C PHE A 124 6.89 -20.10 -1.97
N ASN A 125 6.28 -21.29 -2.07
CA ASN A 125 6.69 -22.31 -3.04
C ASN A 125 6.07 -22.16 -4.42
N LYS A 126 5.10 -21.26 -4.57
CA LYS A 126 4.49 -20.91 -5.86
C LYS A 126 4.29 -19.41 -5.91
N PRO A 127 4.83 -18.72 -6.92
CA PRO A 127 4.46 -17.33 -7.15
C PRO A 127 2.95 -17.29 -7.37
N LEU A 128 2.27 -16.59 -6.49
CA LEU A 128 0.89 -16.22 -6.67
C LEU A 128 0.91 -14.86 -7.37
N HIS A 129 0.25 -14.77 -8.52
CA HIS A 129 0.26 -13.59 -9.37
C HIS A 129 1.66 -13.16 -9.87
N GLU A 130 1.95 -11.86 -9.81
CA GLU A 130 3.16 -11.25 -10.37
C GLU A 130 4.40 -11.33 -9.47
N ALA A 131 4.21 -11.59 -8.17
CA ALA A 131 5.30 -11.62 -7.21
C ALA A 131 6.17 -12.86 -7.35
N THR A 132 7.49 -12.67 -7.46
CA THR A 132 8.47 -13.75 -7.62
C THR A 132 9.30 -14.02 -6.38
N GLU A 133 9.45 -13.03 -5.52
CA GLU A 133 10.26 -13.10 -4.30
C GLU A 133 9.60 -12.26 -3.20
N ARG A 134 9.95 -12.54 -1.94
CA ARG A 134 9.63 -11.70 -0.80
C ARG A 134 10.83 -11.59 0.14
N CYS A 135 10.94 -10.49 0.86
CA CYS A 135 11.94 -10.30 1.91
C CYS A 135 11.42 -9.41 3.03
N PHE A 136 12.03 -9.53 4.21
CA PHE A 136 11.86 -8.57 5.29
C PHE A 136 13.07 -7.63 5.29
N GLN A 137 12.85 -6.36 4.98
CA GLN A 137 13.88 -5.34 4.89
C GLN A 137 13.83 -4.43 6.12
N GLU A 138 15.01 -4.09 6.68
CA GLU A 138 15.12 -3.08 7.74
C GLU A 138 14.45 -1.77 7.30
N ILE A 139 13.60 -1.19 8.16
CA ILE A 139 12.80 0.00 7.82
C ILE A 139 13.64 1.19 7.39
N ASP A 140 14.83 1.36 7.97
CA ASP A 140 15.74 2.46 7.63
C ASP A 140 16.46 2.25 6.28
N ARG A 141 16.32 1.07 5.68
CA ARG A 141 16.97 0.68 4.42
C ARG A 141 15.97 0.34 3.30
N ILE A 142 14.70 0.61 3.49
CA ILE A 142 13.67 0.33 2.46
C ILE A 142 14.00 1.04 1.15
N GLY A 143 14.39 2.31 1.22
CA GLY A 143 14.72 3.12 0.05
C GLY A 143 15.91 2.63 -0.77
N GLU A 144 16.74 1.70 -0.24
CA GLU A 144 17.87 1.12 -0.96
C GLU A 144 17.42 0.10 -2.03
N ILE A 145 16.27 -0.55 -1.83
CA ILE A 145 15.81 -1.62 -2.72
C ILE A 145 14.43 -1.38 -3.32
N HIS A 146 13.56 -0.59 -2.66
CA HIS A 146 12.22 -0.29 -3.18
C HIS A 146 12.32 0.49 -4.51
N HIS A 147 11.56 0.08 -5.52
CA HIS A 147 11.65 0.64 -6.88
C HIS A 147 11.30 2.13 -6.96
N TYR A 148 10.46 2.63 -6.05
CA TYR A 148 10.06 4.02 -5.95
C TYR A 148 9.72 4.39 -4.49
N TRP A 149 10.62 5.13 -3.82
CA TRP A 149 10.51 5.48 -2.41
C TRP A 149 10.52 7.00 -2.20
N PRO A 150 9.43 7.71 -2.56
CA PRO A 150 9.33 9.16 -2.38
C PRO A 150 9.15 9.55 -0.91
N PRO A 151 9.41 10.83 -0.54
CA PRO A 151 9.28 11.31 0.84
C PRO A 151 7.92 11.04 1.49
N ILE A 152 6.83 11.01 0.71
CA ILE A 152 5.49 10.66 1.22
C ILE A 152 5.46 9.21 1.73
N MET A 153 6.06 8.25 1.02
CA MET A 153 6.08 6.84 1.43
C MET A 153 6.94 6.62 2.67
N GLU A 154 8.09 7.27 2.75
CA GLU A 154 8.92 7.28 3.96
C GLU A 154 8.14 7.81 5.17
N SER A 155 7.43 8.92 5.01
CA SER A 155 6.63 9.53 6.08
C SER A 155 5.45 8.64 6.50
N ILE A 156 4.79 7.98 5.56
CA ILE A 156 3.70 7.03 5.85
C ILE A 156 4.24 5.82 6.60
N MET A 157 5.36 5.26 6.19
CA MET A 157 5.98 4.11 6.85
C MET A 157 6.37 4.44 8.30
N ARG A 158 6.98 5.60 8.55
CA ARG A 158 7.31 6.05 9.92
C ARG A 158 6.07 6.30 10.77
N TYR A 159 5.04 6.90 10.19
CA TYR A 159 3.73 7.06 10.84
C TYR A 159 3.10 5.69 11.17
N ALA A 160 3.09 4.78 10.21
CA ALA A 160 2.59 3.42 10.38
C ALA A 160 3.31 2.70 11.53
N TYR A 161 4.65 2.74 11.54
CA TYR A 161 5.46 2.15 12.60
C TYR A 161 5.16 2.73 13.99
N SER A 162 4.85 4.01 14.07
CA SER A 162 4.46 4.67 15.36
C SER A 162 3.08 4.24 15.88
N LYS A 163 2.28 3.53 15.09
CA LYS A 163 0.95 3.02 15.48
C LYS A 163 0.97 1.57 15.99
N LEU A 164 2.12 0.96 15.94
CA LEU A 164 2.37 -0.39 16.43
C LEU A 164 2.75 -0.38 17.92
#